data_6efab89c1fe92855e3ae6b35a7ad2fe3
#
_entry.id   6efab89c1fe92855e3ae6b35a7ad2fe3
#
_cell.length_a   1.000
_cell.length_b   1.000
_cell.length_c   1.000
_cell.angle_alpha   90.00
_cell.angle_beta   90.00
_cell.angle_gamma   90.00
#
_symmetry.space_group_name_H-M   'P 1'
#
loop_
_entity.id
_entity.type
_entity.pdbx_description
1 polymer ?
#
loop_
_entity_poly.entity_id
_entity_poly.type
_entity_poly.pdbx_seq_one_letter_code
_entity_poly.pdbx_strand_id
1 'polypeptide(L)'
;LVPKHGIEIDFIKVKGLRGQGVKRLLAAPFQIINAIMQARTHMKRWQPDAVLGMGGYVSGPGGIAAWMSGIPVVLHEQNAVAGLTNQWLSKIAKKVFQAFPGAFPNAEVVGNPVREDVTQLAAPTERMQERQGPIRILVMGGSQGARILNQTLPEVMAKLGDDYCIRHQAGKSSAEEVNAAYQANGVANADVTEFIDDVAEAYAWADLLVCRSGALTVSEVSAAGVGAIFVPFMHKDRQQALNADHLVDCGAAKMIEQPDLTVESLTQQIQQLDRQALLTMAEQARGAAKLNADRVVAQAIVALTEKR
;
A
#
# COMPACT_ATOMS: atom_id res chain seq x y z
N LEU A 1 -3.55 -6.18 16.13
CA LEU A 1 -3.83 -7.12 15.03
C LEU A 1 -3.05 -8.43 15.21
N VAL A 2 -1.72 -8.45 15.24
CA VAL A 2 -0.91 -9.66 15.28
C VAL A 2 -1.29 -10.64 16.42
N PRO A 3 -1.50 -10.22 17.68
CA PRO A 3 -1.91 -11.14 18.74
C PRO A 3 -3.29 -11.78 18.52
N LYS A 4 -4.18 -11.14 17.75
CA LYS A 4 -5.50 -11.70 17.41
C LYS A 4 -5.39 -12.96 16.56
N HIS A 5 -4.26 -13.17 15.89
CA HIS A 5 -3.95 -14.38 15.10
C HIS A 5 -3.10 -15.41 15.87
N GLY A 6 -3.00 -15.28 17.19
CA GLY A 6 -2.25 -16.23 18.02
C GLY A 6 -0.73 -16.11 17.90
N ILE A 7 -0.21 -15.04 17.31
CA ILE A 7 1.23 -14.80 17.14
C ILE A 7 1.73 -13.93 18.28
N GLU A 8 2.74 -14.40 19.00
CA GLU A 8 3.37 -13.63 20.07
C GLU A 8 4.19 -12.45 19.53
N ILE A 9 4.16 -11.33 20.26
CA ILE A 9 4.91 -10.12 19.92
C ILE A 9 5.86 -9.76 21.04
N ASP A 10 7.13 -9.57 20.68
CA ASP A 10 8.11 -8.90 21.52
C ASP A 10 8.37 -7.48 21.02
N PHE A 11 8.61 -6.57 21.93
CA PHE A 11 8.85 -5.16 21.62
C PHE A 11 10.29 -4.76 21.91
N ILE A 12 10.90 -4.00 21.00
CA ILE A 12 12.13 -3.28 21.24
C ILE A 12 11.86 -1.78 21.27
N LYS A 13 12.54 -1.06 22.16
CA LYS A 13 12.39 0.40 22.28
C LYS A 13 13.22 1.10 21.21
N VAL A 14 12.57 1.48 20.12
CA VAL A 14 13.18 2.24 19.01
C VAL A 14 12.41 3.54 18.83
N LYS A 15 13.12 4.66 18.71
CA LYS A 15 12.55 5.96 18.36
C LYS A 15 13.06 6.37 16.98
N GLY A 16 12.17 6.85 16.12
CA GLY A 16 12.56 7.40 14.82
C GLY A 16 13.53 8.58 14.99
N LEU A 17 14.57 8.61 14.16
CA LEU A 17 15.62 9.64 14.21
C LEU A 17 15.31 10.87 13.34
N ARG A 18 14.35 10.78 12.41
CA ARG A 18 14.00 11.87 11.50
C ARG A 18 13.32 13.03 12.24
N GLY A 19 13.78 14.27 11.99
CA GLY A 19 13.13 15.50 12.46
C GLY A 19 13.40 15.87 13.91
N GLN A 20 14.44 15.33 14.55
CA GLN A 20 14.75 15.55 15.97
C GLN A 20 16.04 16.37 16.13
N GLY A 21 16.02 17.35 17.06
CA GLY A 21 17.13 18.29 17.28
C GLY A 21 18.46 17.63 17.66
N VAL A 22 19.55 18.43 17.60
CA VAL A 22 20.96 18.01 17.71
C VAL A 22 21.26 17.12 18.93
N LYS A 23 20.66 17.39 20.09
CA LYS A 23 20.86 16.59 21.31
C LYS A 23 20.42 15.13 21.16
N ARG A 24 19.37 14.86 20.37
CA ARG A 24 18.87 13.50 20.08
C ARG A 24 19.72 12.79 19.03
N LEU A 25 20.31 13.53 18.10
CA LEU A 25 21.23 12.98 17.10
C LEU A 25 22.51 12.44 17.79
N LEU A 26 23.02 13.11 18.82
CA LEU A 26 24.16 12.65 19.63
C LEU A 26 23.83 11.40 20.47
N ALA A 27 22.58 11.23 20.90
CA ALA A 27 22.12 10.04 21.63
C ALA A 27 21.76 8.86 20.71
N ALA A 28 21.65 9.06 19.40
CA ALA A 28 21.22 8.06 18.44
C ALA A 28 22.08 6.77 18.45
N PRO A 29 23.42 6.83 18.47
CA PRO A 29 24.25 5.62 18.52
C PRO A 29 23.94 4.73 19.73
N PHE A 30 23.79 5.33 20.90
CA PHE A 30 23.47 4.59 22.14
C PHE A 30 22.06 3.96 22.07
N GLN A 31 21.09 4.67 21.48
CA GLN A 31 19.73 4.13 21.30
C GLN A 31 19.73 2.96 20.33
N ILE A 32 20.50 3.04 19.23
CA ILE A 32 20.63 1.95 18.24
C ILE A 32 21.29 0.74 18.89
N ILE A 33 22.41 0.93 19.61
CA ILE A 33 23.10 -0.16 20.31
C ILE A 33 22.16 -0.83 21.31
N ASN A 34 21.44 -0.05 22.12
CA ASN A 34 20.48 -0.59 23.07
C ASN A 34 19.36 -1.39 22.37
N ALA A 35 18.83 -0.89 21.25
CA ALA A 35 17.83 -1.60 20.46
C ALA A 35 18.38 -2.93 19.88
N ILE A 36 19.63 -2.94 19.41
CA ILE A 36 20.32 -4.16 18.95
C ILE A 36 20.46 -5.17 20.09
N MET A 37 20.87 -4.71 21.29
CA MET A 37 21.00 -5.60 22.45
C MET A 37 19.65 -6.18 22.90
N GLN A 38 18.57 -5.39 22.90
CA GLN A 38 17.22 -5.89 23.15
C GLN A 38 16.81 -6.94 22.10
N ALA A 39 17.00 -6.66 20.80
CA ALA A 39 16.73 -7.61 19.74
C ALA A 39 17.53 -8.92 19.91
N ARG A 40 18.82 -8.84 20.27
CA ARG A 40 19.64 -10.04 20.56
C ARG A 40 19.12 -10.84 21.74
N THR A 41 18.57 -10.20 22.76
CA THR A 41 17.95 -10.90 23.90
C THR A 41 16.73 -11.70 23.46
N HIS A 42 15.88 -11.11 22.63
CA HIS A 42 14.73 -11.82 22.05
C HIS A 42 15.17 -12.97 21.14
N MET A 43 16.19 -12.77 20.28
CA MET A 43 16.74 -13.84 19.43
C MET A 43 17.32 -15.01 20.22
N LYS A 44 17.99 -14.73 21.36
CA LYS A 44 18.47 -15.79 22.26
C LYS A 44 17.34 -16.59 22.91
N ARG A 45 16.23 -15.93 23.20
CA ARG A 45 15.03 -16.57 23.76
C ARG A 45 14.32 -17.43 22.72
N TRP A 46 14.09 -16.89 21.51
CA TRP A 46 13.29 -17.53 20.47
C TRP A 46 14.10 -18.47 19.56
N GLN A 47 15.43 -18.28 19.49
CA GLN A 47 16.35 -19.05 18.63
C GLN A 47 15.83 -19.21 17.18
N PRO A 48 15.48 -18.10 16.48
CA PRO A 48 14.91 -18.20 15.15
C PRO A 48 15.97 -18.72 14.15
N ASP A 49 15.54 -19.53 13.20
CA ASP A 49 16.39 -20.05 12.12
C ASP A 49 16.64 -19.03 11.03
N ALA A 50 15.75 -18.07 10.86
CA ALA A 50 15.88 -16.94 9.94
C ALA A 50 15.14 -15.70 10.47
N VAL A 51 15.51 -14.51 9.96
CA VAL A 51 14.83 -13.24 10.28
C VAL A 51 14.40 -12.58 8.98
N LEU A 52 13.10 -12.27 8.88
CA LEU A 52 12.53 -11.47 7.80
C LEU A 52 12.41 -10.01 8.23
N GLY A 53 13.10 -9.12 7.52
CA GLY A 53 12.97 -7.68 7.65
C GLY A 53 11.96 -7.13 6.65
N MET A 54 10.89 -6.50 7.16
CA MET A 54 9.82 -5.88 6.35
C MET A 54 9.89 -4.34 6.37
N GLY A 55 11.08 -3.78 6.59
CA GLY A 55 11.25 -2.31 6.68
C GLY A 55 10.86 -1.72 8.04
N GLY A 56 10.83 -0.38 8.08
CA GLY A 56 10.57 0.36 9.31
C GLY A 56 11.77 0.43 10.27
N TYR A 57 11.58 1.15 11.38
CA TYR A 57 12.66 1.43 12.34
C TYR A 57 13.16 0.19 13.08
N VAL A 58 12.31 -0.81 13.25
CA VAL A 58 12.59 -2.05 13.99
C VAL A 58 13.48 -2.99 13.19
N SER A 59 13.31 -3.01 11.87
CA SER A 59 14.08 -3.90 10.98
C SER A 59 15.58 -3.66 11.05
N GLY A 60 16.02 -2.41 11.26
CA GLY A 60 17.44 -2.08 11.38
C GLY A 60 18.14 -2.82 12.54
N PRO A 61 17.77 -2.52 13.78
CA PRO A 61 18.33 -3.22 14.94
C PRO A 61 18.10 -4.73 14.92
N GLY A 62 16.92 -5.18 14.48
CA GLY A 62 16.58 -6.59 14.35
C GLY A 62 17.48 -7.33 13.35
N GLY A 63 17.66 -6.78 12.15
CA GLY A 63 18.52 -7.38 11.12
C GLY A 63 20.00 -7.40 11.52
N ILE A 64 20.51 -6.33 12.14
CA ILE A 64 21.89 -6.29 12.65
C ILE A 64 22.08 -7.32 13.77
N ALA A 65 21.12 -7.42 14.69
CA ALA A 65 21.19 -8.41 15.78
C ALA A 65 21.17 -9.84 15.25
N ALA A 66 20.37 -10.15 14.23
CA ALA A 66 20.35 -11.44 13.54
C ALA A 66 21.69 -11.76 12.89
N TRP A 67 22.22 -10.83 12.10
CA TRP A 67 23.52 -10.97 11.45
C TRP A 67 24.64 -11.21 12.46
N MET A 68 24.73 -10.43 13.54
CA MET A 68 25.69 -10.62 14.63
C MET A 68 25.54 -11.95 15.37
N SER A 69 24.38 -12.57 15.30
CA SER A 69 24.08 -13.87 15.90
C SER A 69 24.23 -15.03 14.92
N GLY A 70 24.70 -14.77 13.69
CA GLY A 70 24.85 -15.78 12.63
C GLY A 70 23.52 -16.26 12.05
N ILE A 71 22.42 -15.56 12.30
CA ILE A 71 21.07 -15.90 11.79
C ILE A 71 20.90 -15.26 10.41
N PRO A 72 20.48 -15.99 9.37
CA PRO A 72 20.28 -15.42 8.04
C PRO A 72 19.18 -14.38 8.03
N VAL A 73 19.44 -13.25 7.36
CA VAL A 73 18.50 -12.16 7.17
C VAL A 73 17.94 -12.21 5.75
N VAL A 74 16.63 -12.19 5.63
CA VAL A 74 15.88 -11.98 4.40
C VAL A 74 15.23 -10.61 4.48
N LEU A 75 15.24 -9.86 3.39
CA LEU A 75 14.59 -8.54 3.31
C LEU A 75 13.49 -8.54 2.27
N HIS A 76 12.43 -7.82 2.56
CA HIS A 76 11.40 -7.44 1.61
C HIS A 76 11.20 -5.91 1.65
N GLU A 77 11.35 -5.24 0.50
CA GLU A 77 11.03 -3.82 0.34
C GLU A 77 9.66 -3.67 -0.32
N GLN A 78 8.75 -2.98 0.36
CA GLN A 78 7.37 -2.82 -0.09
C GLN A 78 7.19 -1.70 -1.11
N ASN A 79 8.07 -0.71 -1.11
CA ASN A 79 7.97 0.49 -1.95
C ASN A 79 8.92 0.43 -3.14
N ALA A 80 8.62 1.23 -4.15
CA ALA A 80 9.50 1.39 -5.31
C ALA A 80 10.85 2.08 -4.97
N VAL A 81 10.94 2.72 -3.80
CA VAL A 81 12.16 3.32 -3.29
C VAL A 81 12.54 2.67 -1.97
N ALA A 82 13.74 2.12 -1.91
CA ALA A 82 14.22 1.49 -0.69
C ALA A 82 14.43 2.51 0.44
N GLY A 83 13.85 2.21 1.61
CA GLY A 83 14.14 2.96 2.82
C GLY A 83 15.60 2.81 3.25
N LEU A 84 16.17 3.83 3.91
CA LEU A 84 17.57 3.83 4.36
C LEU A 84 17.94 2.57 5.16
N THR A 85 17.05 2.12 6.03
CA THR A 85 17.24 0.89 6.81
C THR A 85 17.44 -0.33 5.91
N ASN A 86 16.56 -0.51 4.91
CA ASN A 86 16.65 -1.62 3.98
C ASN A 86 17.88 -1.50 3.06
N GLN A 87 18.29 -0.29 2.67
CA GLN A 87 19.54 -0.06 1.91
C GLN A 87 20.78 -0.54 2.68
N TRP A 88 20.83 -0.32 3.99
CA TRP A 88 21.94 -0.81 4.83
C TRP A 88 21.87 -2.32 5.04
N LEU A 89 20.69 -2.83 5.37
CA LEU A 89 20.51 -4.26 5.64
C LEU A 89 20.69 -5.12 4.39
N SER A 90 20.42 -4.60 3.19
CA SER A 90 20.62 -5.34 1.94
C SER A 90 22.09 -5.78 1.72
N LYS A 91 23.06 -5.09 2.35
CA LYS A 91 24.48 -5.45 2.27
C LYS A 91 24.84 -6.70 3.07
N ILE A 92 24.02 -7.06 4.07
CA ILE A 92 24.25 -8.20 4.96
C ILE A 92 23.15 -9.28 4.82
N ALA A 93 22.09 -8.99 4.11
CA ALA A 93 21.01 -9.93 3.87
C ALA A 93 21.45 -11.07 2.93
N LYS A 94 20.96 -12.28 3.22
CA LYS A 94 21.17 -13.45 2.36
C LYS A 94 20.28 -13.44 1.11
N LYS A 95 19.09 -12.86 1.23
CA LYS A 95 18.14 -12.67 0.13
C LYS A 95 17.44 -11.32 0.28
N VAL A 96 17.24 -10.63 -0.85
CA VAL A 96 16.51 -9.37 -0.92
C VAL A 96 15.41 -9.51 -1.94
N PHE A 97 14.19 -9.21 -1.53
CA PHE A 97 13.00 -9.12 -2.36
C PHE A 97 12.51 -7.68 -2.44
N GLN A 98 11.84 -7.35 -3.51
CA GLN A 98 11.19 -6.06 -3.69
C GLN A 98 9.81 -6.23 -4.33
N ALA A 99 8.89 -5.34 -3.96
CA ALA A 99 7.54 -5.37 -4.51
C ALA A 99 7.47 -4.78 -5.92
N PHE A 100 8.18 -3.68 -6.13
CA PHE A 100 8.26 -2.96 -7.41
C PHE A 100 9.70 -2.94 -7.93
N PRO A 101 9.89 -2.87 -9.25
CA PRO A 101 11.23 -2.66 -9.81
C PRO A 101 11.84 -1.33 -9.33
N GLY A 102 13.15 -1.29 -9.15
CA GLY A 102 13.89 -0.05 -8.94
C GLY A 102 14.38 0.20 -7.52
N ALA A 103 13.81 -0.40 -6.49
CA ALA A 103 14.30 -0.24 -5.11
C ALA A 103 15.73 -0.81 -4.94
N PHE A 104 16.01 -1.95 -5.56
CA PHE A 104 17.32 -2.59 -5.58
C PHE A 104 17.62 -3.17 -6.97
N PRO A 105 18.81 -2.91 -7.56
CA PRO A 105 19.11 -3.31 -8.94
C PRO A 105 19.11 -4.82 -9.18
N ASN A 106 19.41 -5.63 -8.16
CA ASN A 106 19.56 -7.09 -8.30
C ASN A 106 18.59 -7.88 -7.43
N ALA A 107 17.56 -7.24 -6.85
CA ALA A 107 16.57 -7.92 -6.05
C ALA A 107 15.47 -8.53 -6.93
N GLU A 108 14.94 -9.66 -6.49
CA GLU A 108 13.84 -10.31 -7.16
C GLU A 108 12.53 -9.53 -6.93
N VAL A 109 11.79 -9.23 -8.00
CA VAL A 109 10.50 -8.55 -7.94
C VAL A 109 9.41 -9.59 -7.71
N VAL A 110 8.88 -9.64 -6.48
CA VAL A 110 7.90 -10.64 -6.06
C VAL A 110 6.51 -10.05 -5.80
N GLY A 111 6.38 -8.72 -5.75
CA GLY A 111 5.17 -8.04 -5.30
C GLY A 111 5.10 -7.87 -3.79
N ASN A 112 4.03 -7.28 -3.29
CA ASN A 112 3.69 -7.24 -1.87
C ASN A 112 2.77 -8.41 -1.52
N PRO A 113 2.84 -8.96 -0.30
CA PRO A 113 1.80 -9.85 0.21
C PRO A 113 0.44 -9.12 0.24
N VAL A 114 -0.51 -9.65 -0.50
CA VAL A 114 -1.90 -9.15 -0.54
C VAL A 114 -2.80 -10.19 0.11
N ARG A 115 -3.87 -9.72 0.77
CA ARG A 115 -4.85 -10.59 1.41
C ARG A 115 -5.46 -11.58 0.43
N GLU A 116 -5.73 -12.77 0.91
CA GLU A 116 -6.22 -13.87 0.08
C GLU A 116 -7.60 -13.57 -0.51
N ASP A 117 -8.49 -12.94 0.24
CA ASP A 117 -9.82 -12.51 -0.21
C ASP A 117 -9.76 -11.59 -1.43
N VAL A 118 -8.75 -10.70 -1.50
CA VAL A 118 -8.53 -9.82 -2.66
C VAL A 118 -7.89 -10.57 -3.83
N THR A 119 -6.92 -11.46 -3.56
CA THR A 119 -6.26 -12.21 -4.63
C THR A 119 -7.17 -13.22 -5.32
N GLN A 120 -8.19 -13.71 -4.61
CA GLN A 120 -9.17 -14.68 -5.10
C GLN A 120 -10.39 -14.04 -5.80
N LEU A 121 -10.45 -12.73 -5.93
CA LEU A 121 -11.52 -12.08 -6.67
C LEU A 121 -11.60 -12.60 -8.11
N ALA A 122 -12.79 -12.80 -8.60
CA ALA A 122 -13.06 -13.20 -9.98
C ALA A 122 -12.38 -12.26 -10.98
N ALA A 123 -12.12 -12.74 -12.19
CA ALA A 123 -11.47 -11.95 -13.22
C ALA A 123 -12.26 -10.66 -13.54
N PRO A 124 -11.59 -9.56 -13.94
CA PRO A 124 -12.28 -8.32 -14.30
C PRO A 124 -13.39 -8.51 -15.35
N THR A 125 -13.16 -9.32 -16.37
CA THR A 125 -14.15 -9.68 -17.39
C THR A 125 -15.42 -10.27 -16.78
N GLU A 126 -15.30 -11.25 -15.87
CA GLU A 126 -16.44 -11.88 -15.23
C GLU A 126 -17.23 -10.90 -14.36
N ARG A 127 -16.55 -9.94 -13.73
CA ARG A 127 -17.16 -8.98 -12.81
C ARG A 127 -17.79 -7.77 -13.51
N MET A 128 -17.23 -7.34 -14.63
CA MET A 128 -17.50 -6.02 -15.22
C MET A 128 -18.19 -6.10 -16.59
N GLN A 129 -18.02 -7.18 -17.37
CA GLN A 129 -18.45 -7.24 -18.77
C GLN A 129 -19.96 -7.00 -18.98
N GLU A 130 -20.80 -7.48 -18.06
CA GLU A 130 -22.26 -7.34 -18.16
C GLU A 130 -22.82 -6.23 -17.25
N ARG A 131 -21.96 -5.41 -16.63
CA ARG A 131 -22.43 -4.35 -15.75
C ARG A 131 -23.17 -3.26 -16.49
N GLN A 132 -24.31 -2.88 -15.93
CA GLN A 132 -25.16 -1.80 -16.40
C GLN A 132 -25.41 -0.78 -15.28
N GLY A 133 -26.08 0.32 -15.63
CA GLY A 133 -26.38 1.40 -14.69
C GLY A 133 -25.20 2.36 -14.48
N PRO A 134 -25.13 3.10 -13.37
CA PRO A 134 -24.07 4.09 -13.12
C PRO A 134 -22.68 3.45 -13.01
N ILE A 135 -21.64 4.18 -13.43
CA ILE A 135 -20.24 3.82 -13.19
C ILE A 135 -19.97 3.95 -11.69
N ARG A 136 -19.37 2.92 -11.12
CA ARG A 136 -19.15 2.77 -9.66
C ARG A 136 -17.76 3.25 -9.28
N ILE A 137 -17.71 4.39 -8.60
CA ILE A 137 -16.46 4.98 -8.12
C ILE A 137 -16.25 4.61 -6.64
N LEU A 138 -15.14 3.95 -6.34
CA LEU A 138 -14.68 3.71 -4.98
C LEU A 138 -13.58 4.72 -4.62
N VAL A 139 -13.74 5.42 -3.51
CA VAL A 139 -12.71 6.33 -3.01
C VAL A 139 -12.11 5.78 -1.72
N MET A 140 -10.78 5.68 -1.69
CA MET A 140 -10.05 5.19 -0.51
C MET A 140 -8.97 6.17 -0.07
N GLY A 141 -9.21 6.84 1.05
CA GLY A 141 -8.26 7.77 1.67
C GLY A 141 -7.17 7.12 2.52
N GLY A 142 -7.33 5.81 2.83
CA GLY A 142 -6.53 5.11 3.83
C GLY A 142 -7.01 5.37 5.26
N SER A 143 -6.36 4.76 6.27
CA SER A 143 -6.82 4.77 7.67
C SER A 143 -6.98 6.16 8.30
N GLN A 144 -6.22 7.14 7.84
CA GLN A 144 -6.29 8.54 8.29
C GLN A 144 -7.18 9.40 7.38
N GLY A 145 -7.74 8.83 6.31
CA GLY A 145 -8.41 9.57 5.26
C GLY A 145 -7.43 10.35 4.36
N ALA A 146 -7.95 10.87 3.26
CA ALA A 146 -7.22 11.76 2.37
C ALA A 146 -7.98 13.08 2.25
N ARG A 147 -7.63 14.05 3.10
CA ARG A 147 -8.34 15.34 3.19
C ARG A 147 -8.62 15.98 1.83
N ILE A 148 -7.63 15.92 0.93
CA ILE A 148 -7.80 16.50 -0.42
C ILE A 148 -8.88 15.78 -1.22
N LEU A 149 -8.99 14.45 -1.11
CA LEU A 149 -10.06 13.67 -1.76
C LEU A 149 -11.41 13.99 -1.12
N ASN A 150 -11.48 14.03 0.22
CA ASN A 150 -12.68 14.38 0.96
C ASN A 150 -13.25 15.74 0.55
N GLN A 151 -12.37 16.71 0.23
CA GLN A 151 -12.74 18.05 -0.19
C GLN A 151 -13.12 18.14 -1.66
N THR A 152 -12.47 17.38 -2.54
CA THR A 152 -12.63 17.50 -4.00
C THR A 152 -13.79 16.66 -4.53
N LEU A 153 -13.97 15.44 -4.03
CA LEU A 153 -14.94 14.48 -4.61
C LEU A 153 -16.42 14.92 -4.53
N PRO A 154 -16.89 15.64 -3.50
CA PRO A 154 -18.29 16.09 -3.49
C PRO A 154 -18.66 16.98 -4.70
N GLU A 155 -17.81 17.93 -5.05
CA GLU A 155 -18.04 18.79 -6.22
C GLU A 155 -17.83 18.04 -7.55
N VAL A 156 -16.88 17.11 -7.61
CA VAL A 156 -16.66 16.23 -8.78
C VAL A 156 -17.91 15.43 -9.05
N MET A 157 -18.50 14.78 -8.05
CA MET A 157 -19.70 13.98 -8.21
C MET A 157 -20.92 14.82 -8.66
N ALA A 158 -21.04 16.04 -8.13
CA ALA A 158 -22.09 16.96 -8.58
C ALA A 158 -21.97 17.29 -10.09
N LYS A 159 -20.74 17.40 -10.61
CA LYS A 159 -20.50 17.62 -12.06
C LYS A 159 -20.68 16.36 -12.90
N LEU A 160 -20.41 15.20 -12.36
CA LEU A 160 -20.57 13.91 -13.05
C LEU A 160 -22.05 13.49 -13.19
N GLY A 161 -22.89 13.85 -12.21
CA GLY A 161 -24.32 13.54 -12.23
C GLY A 161 -24.68 12.06 -12.02
N ASP A 162 -25.89 11.68 -12.41
CA ASP A 162 -26.51 10.38 -12.09
C ASP A 162 -25.93 9.19 -12.88
N ASP A 163 -25.10 9.43 -13.88
CA ASP A 163 -24.37 8.38 -14.60
C ASP A 163 -23.26 7.74 -13.76
N TYR A 164 -23.03 8.24 -12.56
CA TYR A 164 -22.01 7.77 -11.62
C TYR A 164 -22.59 7.57 -10.22
N CYS A 165 -22.07 6.60 -9.50
CA CYS A 165 -22.33 6.42 -8.07
C CYS A 165 -21.04 6.24 -7.30
N ILE A 166 -21.04 6.53 -6.00
CA ILE A 166 -19.82 6.62 -5.21
C ILE A 166 -19.96 5.91 -3.88
N ARG A 167 -18.91 5.15 -3.51
CA ARG A 167 -18.58 4.76 -2.14
C ARG A 167 -17.31 5.47 -1.71
N HIS A 168 -17.35 6.17 -0.58
CA HIS A 168 -16.23 7.00 -0.13
C HIS A 168 -15.80 6.65 1.28
N GLN A 169 -14.62 6.06 1.41
CA GLN A 169 -13.96 5.85 2.71
C GLN A 169 -13.22 7.13 3.10
N ALA A 170 -13.86 7.92 3.96
CA ALA A 170 -13.41 9.26 4.33
C ALA A 170 -12.28 9.28 5.38
N GLY A 171 -12.10 8.18 6.12
CA GLY A 171 -11.17 8.08 7.24
C GLY A 171 -11.81 8.44 8.58
N LYS A 172 -11.08 8.14 9.63
CA LYS A 172 -11.54 8.28 11.02
C LYS A 172 -12.08 9.70 11.30
N SER A 173 -13.29 9.78 11.87
CA SER A 173 -13.96 11.00 12.28
C SER A 173 -14.24 12.01 11.15
N SER A 174 -14.22 11.58 9.88
CA SER A 174 -14.45 12.46 8.73
C SER A 174 -15.74 12.15 7.96
N ALA A 175 -16.42 11.03 8.25
CA ALA A 175 -17.55 10.57 7.44
C ALA A 175 -18.73 11.55 7.50
N GLU A 176 -19.05 12.12 8.65
CA GLU A 176 -20.16 13.07 8.81
C GLU A 176 -19.91 14.36 8.01
N GLU A 177 -18.71 14.94 8.10
CA GLU A 177 -18.32 16.14 7.35
C GLU A 177 -18.38 15.90 5.83
N VAL A 178 -17.84 14.77 5.37
CA VAL A 178 -17.83 14.40 3.95
C VAL A 178 -19.25 14.13 3.43
N ASN A 179 -20.08 13.44 4.21
CA ASN A 179 -21.47 13.22 3.84
C ASN A 179 -22.26 14.53 3.72
N ALA A 180 -22.08 15.46 4.69
CA ALA A 180 -22.68 16.80 4.61
C ALA A 180 -22.21 17.57 3.36
N ALA A 181 -20.93 17.44 2.97
CA ALA A 181 -20.41 18.07 1.77
C ALA A 181 -21.06 17.49 0.49
N TYR A 182 -21.28 16.16 0.39
CA TYR A 182 -22.04 15.56 -0.71
C TYR A 182 -23.46 16.10 -0.79
N GLN A 183 -24.16 16.15 0.34
CA GLN A 183 -25.54 16.68 0.39
C GLN A 183 -25.61 18.16 -0.03
N ALA A 184 -24.66 18.98 0.44
CA ALA A 184 -24.58 20.40 0.09
C ALA A 184 -24.35 20.62 -1.42
N ASN A 185 -23.70 19.67 -2.11
CA ASN A 185 -23.47 19.66 -3.55
C ASN A 185 -24.60 18.94 -4.32
N GLY A 186 -25.69 18.55 -3.68
CA GLY A 186 -26.85 17.91 -4.32
C GLY A 186 -26.66 16.42 -4.64
N VAL A 187 -25.61 15.78 -4.11
CA VAL A 187 -25.34 14.34 -4.31
C VAL A 187 -25.99 13.55 -3.17
N ALA A 188 -27.23 13.09 -3.39
CA ALA A 188 -28.03 12.44 -2.36
C ALA A 188 -27.62 10.98 -2.07
N ASN A 189 -27.01 10.28 -3.04
CA ASN A 189 -26.77 8.84 -3.01
C ASN A 189 -25.27 8.48 -2.80
N ALA A 190 -24.51 9.31 -2.09
CA ALA A 190 -23.16 8.99 -1.69
C ALA A 190 -23.16 8.03 -0.49
N ASP A 191 -22.47 6.89 -0.61
CA ASP A 191 -22.21 5.96 0.50
C ASP A 191 -20.88 6.33 1.15
N VAL A 192 -20.93 7.00 2.31
CA VAL A 192 -19.76 7.53 3.00
C VAL A 192 -19.52 6.79 4.30
N THR A 193 -18.33 6.23 4.46
CA THR A 193 -17.92 5.46 5.66
C THR A 193 -16.58 5.94 6.21
N GLU A 194 -16.33 5.73 7.51
CA GLU A 194 -14.99 5.96 8.08
C GLU A 194 -13.98 4.89 7.62
N PHE A 195 -14.43 3.64 7.62
CA PHE A 195 -13.62 2.47 7.26
C PHE A 195 -14.44 1.51 6.41
N ILE A 196 -13.74 0.73 5.62
CA ILE A 196 -14.29 -0.40 4.86
C ILE A 196 -13.75 -1.68 5.50
N ASP A 197 -14.61 -2.48 6.09
CA ASP A 197 -14.23 -3.75 6.71
C ASP A 197 -13.98 -4.84 5.65
N ASP A 198 -14.89 -4.97 4.69
CA ASP A 198 -14.76 -5.89 3.55
C ASP A 198 -14.20 -5.16 2.33
N VAL A 199 -12.87 -5.07 2.29
CA VAL A 199 -12.17 -4.39 1.19
C VAL A 199 -12.24 -5.20 -0.10
N ALA A 200 -12.35 -6.53 -0.03
CA ALA A 200 -12.50 -7.38 -1.20
C ALA A 200 -13.85 -7.14 -1.88
N GLU A 201 -14.93 -7.05 -1.10
CA GLU A 201 -16.26 -6.68 -1.63
C GLU A 201 -16.23 -5.29 -2.28
N ALA A 202 -15.60 -4.31 -1.62
CA ALA A 202 -15.50 -2.95 -2.14
C ALA A 202 -14.74 -2.89 -3.48
N TYR A 203 -13.62 -3.61 -3.61
CA TYR A 203 -12.93 -3.74 -4.89
C TYR A 203 -13.76 -4.48 -5.94
N ALA A 204 -14.48 -5.54 -5.54
CA ALA A 204 -15.35 -6.27 -6.44
C ALA A 204 -16.51 -5.40 -6.94
N TRP A 205 -17.02 -4.50 -6.13
CA TRP A 205 -18.08 -3.56 -6.48
C TRP A 205 -17.61 -2.47 -7.44
N ALA A 206 -16.38 -1.98 -7.32
CA ALA A 206 -15.86 -0.83 -8.05
C ALA A 206 -15.69 -1.09 -9.56
N ASP A 207 -15.92 -0.05 -10.36
CA ASP A 207 -15.49 0.05 -11.75
C ASP A 207 -14.21 0.90 -11.85
N LEU A 208 -14.10 1.91 -10.99
CA LEU A 208 -12.95 2.83 -10.91
C LEU A 208 -12.60 3.09 -9.45
N LEU A 209 -11.33 3.11 -9.14
CA LEU A 209 -10.80 3.52 -7.85
C LEU A 209 -10.17 4.91 -7.92
N VAL A 210 -10.46 5.78 -6.95
CA VAL A 210 -9.73 7.05 -6.74
C VAL A 210 -9.09 7.00 -5.36
N CYS A 211 -7.76 6.98 -5.28
CA CYS A 211 -7.09 6.75 -4.00
C CYS A 211 -5.66 7.29 -3.93
N ARG A 212 -5.06 7.20 -2.74
CA ARG A 212 -3.61 7.33 -2.55
C ARG A 212 -2.89 6.10 -3.11
N SER A 213 -1.62 6.29 -3.51
CA SER A 213 -0.76 5.22 -4.05
C SER A 213 0.24 4.68 -3.02
N GLY A 214 -0.25 4.33 -1.83
CA GLY A 214 0.55 3.55 -0.89
C GLY A 214 0.91 2.18 -1.48
N ALA A 215 2.07 1.64 -1.13
CA ALA A 215 2.59 0.41 -1.73
C ALA A 215 1.61 -0.77 -1.68
N LEU A 216 0.94 -0.97 -0.54
CA LEU A 216 -0.06 -2.03 -0.40
C LEU A 216 -1.31 -1.74 -1.23
N THR A 217 -1.78 -0.48 -1.26
CA THR A 217 -2.94 -0.09 -2.07
C THR A 217 -2.69 -0.36 -3.55
N VAL A 218 -1.52 0.02 -4.09
CA VAL A 218 -1.16 -0.26 -5.49
C VAL A 218 -1.14 -1.75 -5.76
N SER A 219 -0.60 -2.55 -4.84
CA SER A 219 -0.58 -4.01 -4.96
C SER A 219 -1.97 -4.64 -4.86
N GLU A 220 -2.83 -4.13 -3.98
CA GLU A 220 -4.23 -4.58 -3.87
C GLU A 220 -5.04 -4.22 -5.12
N VAL A 221 -4.86 -3.01 -5.67
CA VAL A 221 -5.50 -2.57 -6.93
C VAL A 221 -5.14 -3.50 -8.06
N SER A 222 -3.85 -3.84 -8.22
CA SER A 222 -3.43 -4.79 -9.23
C SER A 222 -4.00 -6.19 -8.98
N ALA A 223 -3.94 -6.69 -7.75
CA ALA A 223 -4.46 -8.01 -7.39
C ALA A 223 -5.99 -8.11 -7.57
N ALA A 224 -6.72 -7.07 -7.22
CA ALA A 224 -8.16 -6.99 -7.45
C ALA A 224 -8.52 -6.86 -8.94
N GLY A 225 -7.62 -6.31 -9.75
CA GLY A 225 -7.92 -5.98 -11.14
C GLY A 225 -9.00 -4.90 -11.23
N VAL A 226 -8.68 -3.68 -10.80
CA VAL A 226 -9.56 -2.50 -10.89
C VAL A 226 -8.74 -1.35 -11.47
N GLY A 227 -9.30 -0.61 -12.43
CA GLY A 227 -8.68 0.61 -12.95
C GLY A 227 -8.61 1.70 -11.86
N ALA A 228 -7.55 2.49 -11.83
CA ALA A 228 -7.38 3.49 -10.79
C ALA A 228 -6.97 4.87 -11.32
N ILE A 229 -7.38 5.92 -10.58
CA ILE A 229 -6.76 7.25 -10.64
C ILE A 229 -6.06 7.46 -9.31
N PHE A 230 -4.74 7.41 -9.32
CA PHE A 230 -3.93 7.66 -8.14
C PHE A 230 -3.72 9.15 -7.91
N VAL A 231 -3.87 9.56 -6.66
CA VAL A 231 -3.50 10.90 -6.17
C VAL A 231 -2.43 10.72 -5.10
N PRO A 232 -1.14 10.67 -5.48
CA PRO A 232 -0.06 10.42 -4.54
C PRO A 232 -0.02 11.46 -3.42
N PHE A 233 0.26 11.00 -2.19
CA PHE A 233 0.58 11.93 -1.11
C PHE A 233 1.92 12.63 -1.42
N MET A 234 1.91 13.96 -1.33
CA MET A 234 3.09 14.77 -1.62
C MET A 234 4.15 14.59 -0.53
N HIS A 235 5.22 13.90 -0.85
CA HIS A 235 6.37 13.71 0.01
C HIS A 235 7.67 13.96 -0.76
N LYS A 236 8.74 14.40 -0.05
CA LYS A 236 10.02 14.78 -0.68
C LYS A 236 10.65 13.68 -1.51
N ASP A 237 10.48 12.42 -1.13
CA ASP A 237 11.03 11.25 -1.84
C ASP A 237 10.12 10.71 -2.95
N ARG A 238 8.96 11.34 -3.19
CA ARG A 238 7.97 10.96 -4.19
C ARG A 238 7.57 9.48 -4.15
N GLN A 239 7.73 8.85 -3.00
CA GLN A 239 7.55 7.39 -2.83
C GLN A 239 6.22 6.88 -3.37
N GLN A 240 5.11 7.60 -3.09
CA GLN A 240 3.80 7.18 -3.58
C GLN A 240 3.65 7.34 -5.09
N ALA A 241 4.19 8.40 -5.69
CA ALA A 241 4.18 8.56 -7.14
C ALA A 241 4.94 7.39 -7.81
N LEU A 242 6.15 7.09 -7.33
CA LEU A 242 6.96 5.99 -7.85
C LEU A 242 6.32 4.61 -7.65
N ASN A 243 5.54 4.39 -6.58
CA ASN A 243 4.74 3.18 -6.44
C ASN A 243 3.65 3.08 -7.52
N ALA A 244 3.02 4.22 -7.89
CA ALA A 244 1.96 4.26 -8.89
C ALA A 244 2.47 4.04 -10.32
N ASP A 245 3.70 4.47 -10.64
CA ASP A 245 4.29 4.43 -11.99
C ASP A 245 4.17 3.03 -12.61
N HIS A 246 4.34 1.97 -11.81
CA HIS A 246 4.20 0.59 -12.28
C HIS A 246 2.84 0.28 -12.94
N LEU A 247 1.75 0.79 -12.40
CA LEU A 247 0.41 0.59 -12.97
C LEU A 247 0.06 1.67 -14.01
N VAL A 248 0.64 2.85 -13.91
CA VAL A 248 0.48 3.91 -14.93
C VAL A 248 1.16 3.50 -16.23
N ASP A 249 2.39 3.02 -16.18
CA ASP A 249 3.20 2.62 -17.34
C ASP A 249 2.55 1.48 -18.13
N CYS A 250 1.86 0.56 -17.47
CA CYS A 250 1.15 -0.53 -18.15
C CYS A 250 -0.30 -0.15 -18.55
N GLY A 251 -0.72 1.09 -18.35
CA GLY A 251 -2.05 1.58 -18.71
C GLY A 251 -3.19 1.14 -17.77
N ALA A 252 -2.87 0.54 -16.64
CA ALA A 252 -3.82 0.10 -15.63
C ALA A 252 -4.35 1.25 -14.76
N ALA A 253 -3.63 2.35 -14.71
CA ALA A 253 -3.99 3.50 -13.88
C ALA A 253 -3.65 4.82 -14.56
N LYS A 254 -4.27 5.89 -14.07
CA LYS A 254 -3.86 7.28 -14.29
C LYS A 254 -3.34 7.86 -12.99
N MET A 255 -2.58 8.95 -13.08
CA MET A 255 -2.07 9.66 -11.90
C MET A 255 -2.31 11.15 -12.04
N ILE A 256 -2.77 11.77 -10.95
CA ILE A 256 -2.84 13.22 -10.79
C ILE A 256 -1.98 13.57 -9.59
N GLU A 257 -0.90 14.32 -9.78
CA GLU A 257 -0.11 14.82 -8.65
C GLU A 257 -0.97 15.75 -7.79
N GLN A 258 -0.79 15.71 -6.48
CA GLN A 258 -1.67 16.45 -5.56
C GLN A 258 -1.76 17.96 -5.84
N PRO A 259 -0.71 18.67 -6.27
CA PRO A 259 -0.82 20.07 -6.64
C PRO A 259 -1.70 20.35 -7.88
N ASP A 260 -1.83 19.36 -8.77
CA ASP A 260 -2.60 19.46 -10.02
C ASP A 260 -4.03 18.92 -9.86
N LEU A 261 -4.38 18.43 -8.66
CA LEU A 261 -5.72 17.93 -8.37
C LEU A 261 -6.68 19.12 -8.20
N THR A 262 -7.55 19.27 -9.15
CA THR A 262 -8.70 20.18 -9.12
C THR A 262 -9.99 19.43 -9.40
N VAL A 263 -11.12 20.04 -9.13
CA VAL A 263 -12.43 19.49 -9.50
C VAL A 263 -12.50 19.24 -11.01
N GLU A 264 -12.00 20.19 -11.80
CA GLU A 264 -11.99 20.11 -13.26
C GLU A 264 -11.10 18.99 -13.77
N SER A 265 -9.85 18.90 -13.27
CA SER A 265 -8.89 17.91 -13.74
C SER A 265 -9.36 16.47 -13.43
N LEU A 266 -9.93 16.24 -12.24
CA LEU A 266 -10.42 14.92 -11.87
C LEU A 266 -11.71 14.56 -12.63
N THR A 267 -12.67 15.51 -12.75
CA THR A 267 -13.89 15.30 -13.53
C THR A 267 -13.56 14.94 -14.97
N GLN A 268 -12.67 15.71 -15.63
CA GLN A 268 -12.27 15.42 -17.00
C GLN A 268 -11.62 14.06 -17.17
N GLN A 269 -10.74 13.65 -16.24
CA GLN A 269 -10.11 12.34 -16.30
C GLN A 269 -11.13 11.21 -16.14
N ILE A 270 -12.11 11.35 -15.24
CA ILE A 270 -13.17 10.34 -15.05
C ILE A 270 -14.06 10.25 -16.29
N GLN A 271 -14.50 11.37 -16.85
CA GLN A 271 -15.38 11.40 -18.04
C GLN A 271 -14.75 10.81 -19.31
N GLN A 272 -13.42 10.75 -19.38
CA GLN A 272 -12.69 10.11 -20.49
C GLN A 272 -12.67 8.57 -20.37
N LEU A 273 -13.18 7.98 -19.29
CA LEU A 273 -13.15 6.57 -19.02
C LEU A 273 -14.56 5.98 -19.16
N ASP A 274 -14.85 5.44 -20.33
CA ASP A 274 -16.04 4.62 -20.53
C ASP A 274 -15.85 3.20 -19.93
N ARG A 275 -16.90 2.38 -19.93
CA ARG A 275 -16.85 1.03 -19.38
C ARG A 275 -15.82 0.13 -20.04
N GLN A 276 -15.61 0.29 -21.35
CA GLN A 276 -14.62 -0.51 -22.08
C GLN A 276 -13.20 -0.12 -21.68
N ALA A 277 -12.94 1.18 -21.53
CA ALA A 277 -11.65 1.68 -21.04
C ALA A 277 -11.38 1.20 -19.60
N LEU A 278 -12.40 1.25 -18.73
CA LEU A 278 -12.30 0.77 -17.36
C LEU A 278 -12.04 -0.74 -17.28
N LEU A 279 -12.70 -1.54 -18.10
CA LEU A 279 -12.44 -2.98 -18.20
C LEU A 279 -11.00 -3.24 -18.68
N THR A 280 -10.55 -2.54 -19.71
CA THR A 280 -9.17 -2.66 -20.21
C THR A 280 -8.14 -2.32 -19.12
N MET A 281 -8.36 -1.22 -18.39
CA MET A 281 -7.49 -0.85 -17.25
C MET A 281 -7.49 -1.94 -16.17
N ALA A 282 -8.64 -2.52 -15.86
CA ALA A 282 -8.78 -3.57 -14.87
C ALA A 282 -8.05 -4.86 -15.27
N GLU A 283 -8.11 -5.24 -16.53
CA GLU A 283 -7.37 -6.39 -17.09
C GLU A 283 -5.86 -6.15 -17.05
N GLN A 284 -5.41 -4.96 -17.42
CA GLN A 284 -4.00 -4.57 -17.34
C GLN A 284 -3.50 -4.57 -15.89
N ALA A 285 -4.31 -4.07 -14.93
CA ALA A 285 -4.00 -4.14 -13.51
C ALA A 285 -3.82 -5.59 -13.05
N ARG A 286 -4.76 -6.47 -13.39
CA ARG A 286 -4.69 -7.90 -13.02
C ARG A 286 -3.52 -8.60 -13.68
N GLY A 287 -3.18 -8.25 -14.92
CA GLY A 287 -2.03 -8.78 -15.65
C GLY A 287 -0.68 -8.40 -15.03
N ALA A 288 -0.60 -7.22 -14.38
CA ALA A 288 0.58 -6.74 -13.68
C ALA A 288 0.74 -7.33 -12.27
N ALA A 289 -0.29 -7.99 -11.72
CA ALA A 289 -0.32 -8.46 -10.35
C ALA A 289 0.69 -9.57 -10.06
N LYS A 290 1.30 -9.52 -8.88
CA LYS A 290 2.12 -10.58 -8.29
C LYS A 290 1.35 -11.20 -7.12
N LEU A 291 0.65 -12.30 -7.37
CA LEU A 291 -0.31 -12.87 -6.41
C LEU A 291 0.29 -13.83 -5.37
N ASN A 292 1.57 -14.21 -5.52
CA ASN A 292 2.21 -15.24 -4.72
C ASN A 292 3.40 -14.72 -3.91
N ALA A 293 3.47 -13.42 -3.61
CA ALA A 293 4.59 -12.80 -2.92
C ALA A 293 4.87 -13.46 -1.56
N ASP A 294 3.84 -13.74 -0.80
CA ASP A 294 3.89 -14.41 0.50
C ASP A 294 4.53 -15.80 0.40
N ARG A 295 4.09 -16.61 -0.57
CA ARG A 295 4.61 -17.97 -0.81
C ARG A 295 6.06 -17.95 -1.26
N VAL A 296 6.42 -17.07 -2.19
CA VAL A 296 7.80 -16.94 -2.68
C VAL A 296 8.76 -16.56 -1.55
N VAL A 297 8.39 -15.58 -0.72
CA VAL A 297 9.19 -15.17 0.43
C VAL A 297 9.28 -16.30 1.47
N ALA A 298 8.17 -16.95 1.80
CA ALA A 298 8.15 -18.05 2.76
C ALA A 298 9.02 -19.23 2.29
N GLN A 299 8.91 -19.66 1.03
CA GLN A 299 9.73 -20.74 0.46
C GLN A 299 11.23 -20.40 0.48
N ALA A 300 11.59 -19.15 0.20
CA ALA A 300 12.98 -18.72 0.27
C ALA A 300 13.54 -18.76 1.71
N ILE A 301 12.72 -18.46 2.71
CA ILE A 301 13.10 -18.57 4.12
C ILE A 301 13.31 -20.04 4.48
N VAL A 302 12.37 -20.93 4.16
CA VAL A 302 12.48 -22.37 4.40
C VAL A 302 13.75 -22.95 3.76
N ALA A 303 14.02 -22.62 2.50
CA ALA A 303 15.21 -23.11 1.80
C ALA A 303 16.54 -22.63 2.42
N LEU A 304 16.55 -21.54 3.19
CA LEU A 304 17.73 -21.08 3.93
C LEU A 304 17.92 -21.81 5.26
N THR A 305 16.83 -22.36 5.83
CA THR A 305 16.87 -23.10 7.10
C THR A 305 17.23 -24.57 6.90
N GLU A 306 16.80 -25.19 5.79
CA GLU A 306 17.12 -26.58 5.45
C GLU A 306 18.60 -26.81 5.10
N LYS A 307 19.37 -25.78 4.76
CA LYS A 307 20.79 -25.86 4.44
C LYS A 307 21.73 -25.73 5.65
N ARG A 308 21.18 -25.69 6.86
CA ARG A 308 21.91 -25.65 8.13
C ARG A 308 21.90 -27.00 8.82
#